data_4d91e871b98076ce3e44fad04ed79a00
#
_entry.id   4d91e871b98076ce3e44fad04ed79a00
#
_cell.length_a   1.000
_cell.length_b   1.000
_cell.length_c   1.000
_cell.angle_alpha   90.00
_cell.angle_beta   90.00
_cell.angle_gamma   90.00
#
_symmetry.space_group_name_H-M   'P 1'
#
loop_
_entity.id
_entity.type
_entity.pdbx_description
1 polymer ?
#
loop_
_entity_poly.entity_id
_entity_poly.type
_entity_poly.pdbx_seq_one_letter_code
_entity_poly.pdbx_strand_id
1 'polypeptide(L)'
;MSDLSQTIDEQLAVAIDPWLQHMTWRRDFSAWRERRLHQEHYQAERLAQVRRVMGEVQSLRVLDLGAGMGGFAVAAALAGARVTACEYNPAYCRIIRLRAARYRLSIPIINAAGESLPLPDAAFDLVVAWDVIEHVKDPVAVLRELARVLRPGGHALITAINRWAWIDPHYHMRGINWLPRPLAELVIELRGRTKRGAAFRDMQRLSEMHYFHYHELVRLCNQLGFAVTDLREQALLAGQLPSRRPLRRAIRRVLRRIGFEQAAYRWQRRFYAGMFELDLRKEAI
;
A
#
# COMPACT_ATOMS: atom_id res chain seq x y z
N MET A 1 0.05 28.49 34.64
CA MET A 1 1.25 27.64 34.50
C MET A 1 0.87 26.24 34.94
N SER A 2 0.41 25.42 33.99
CA SER A 2 0.30 23.96 34.16
C SER A 2 0.65 23.37 32.80
N ASP A 3 1.95 23.25 32.57
CA ASP A 3 2.51 22.48 31.49
C ASP A 3 2.43 21.02 31.95
N LEU A 4 1.23 20.44 31.81
CA LEU A 4 1.05 19.01 31.92
C LEU A 4 1.71 18.41 30.70
N SER A 5 2.90 17.84 30.85
CA SER A 5 3.60 17.09 29.83
C SER A 5 2.68 15.98 29.32
N GLN A 6 2.03 16.21 28.18
CA GLN A 6 1.21 15.18 27.53
C GLN A 6 2.07 13.95 27.27
N THR A 7 1.56 12.79 27.60
CA THR A 7 2.22 11.53 27.28
C THR A 7 2.36 11.39 25.76
N ILE A 8 3.32 10.60 25.28
CA ILE A 8 3.50 10.35 23.84
C ILE A 8 2.21 9.82 23.22
N ASP A 9 1.45 9.01 23.95
CA ASP A 9 0.19 8.44 23.50
C ASP A 9 -0.91 9.49 23.31
N GLU A 10 -1.00 10.46 24.22
CA GLU A 10 -1.93 11.61 24.08
C GLU A 10 -1.53 12.49 22.92
N GLN A 11 -0.24 12.79 22.76
CA GLN A 11 0.26 13.57 21.61
C GLN A 11 -0.03 12.87 20.28
N LEU A 12 0.14 11.55 20.23
CA LEU A 12 -0.15 10.74 19.05
C LEU A 12 -1.65 10.73 18.75
N ALA A 13 -2.52 10.59 19.76
CA ALA A 13 -3.97 10.65 19.58
C ALA A 13 -4.41 12.01 19.02
N VAL A 14 -3.92 13.12 19.62
CA VAL A 14 -4.19 14.49 19.14
C VAL A 14 -3.74 14.68 17.71
N ALA A 15 -2.59 14.12 17.32
CA ALA A 15 -2.07 14.24 15.96
C ALA A 15 -2.87 13.42 14.93
N ILE A 16 -3.41 12.26 15.31
CA ILE A 16 -4.13 11.34 14.43
C ILE A 16 -5.61 11.72 14.28
N ASP A 17 -6.29 12.11 15.34
CA ASP A 17 -7.75 12.32 15.38
C ASP A 17 -8.30 13.24 14.28
N PRO A 18 -7.64 14.35 13.89
CA PRO A 18 -8.12 15.19 12.79
C PRO A 18 -8.25 14.48 11.44
N TRP A 19 -7.45 13.42 11.22
CA TRP A 19 -7.43 12.62 9.98
C TRP A 19 -8.47 11.50 9.97
N LEU A 20 -9.12 11.25 11.10
CA LEU A 20 -10.13 10.21 11.26
C LEU A 20 -11.58 10.72 11.13
N GLN A 21 -11.78 12.03 11.05
CA GLN A 21 -13.09 12.67 11.07
C GLN A 21 -14.06 12.16 9.98
N HIS A 22 -13.55 11.81 8.79
CA HIS A 22 -14.34 11.27 7.69
C HIS A 22 -14.97 9.90 7.97
N MET A 23 -14.59 9.24 9.08
CA MET A 23 -15.06 7.90 9.45
C MET A 23 -15.93 7.89 10.72
N THR A 24 -16.29 9.04 11.28
CA THR A 24 -17.09 9.15 12.52
C THR A 24 -18.49 8.54 12.38
N TRP A 25 -19.01 8.38 11.17
CA TRP A 25 -20.27 7.71 10.87
C TRP A 25 -20.22 6.18 11.11
N ARG A 26 -19.07 5.58 11.30
CA ARG A 26 -18.93 4.13 11.52
C ARG A 26 -19.48 3.75 12.89
N ARG A 27 -20.25 2.67 12.95
CA ARG A 27 -20.73 2.09 14.22
C ARG A 27 -19.60 1.57 15.09
N ASP A 28 -18.49 1.13 14.48
CA ASP A 28 -17.30 0.61 15.16
C ASP A 28 -16.17 1.65 15.22
N PHE A 29 -16.50 2.96 15.19
CA PHE A 29 -15.52 4.04 15.12
C PHE A 29 -14.46 3.97 16.22
N SER A 30 -14.86 3.74 17.48
CA SER A 30 -13.92 3.66 18.61
C SER A 30 -12.91 2.53 18.43
N ALA A 31 -13.37 1.33 18.08
CA ALA A 31 -12.48 0.20 17.82
C ALA A 31 -11.62 0.41 16.55
N TRP A 32 -12.16 1.09 15.55
CA TRP A 32 -11.39 1.44 14.34
C TRP A 32 -10.34 2.51 14.64
N ARG A 33 -10.66 3.54 15.43
CA ARG A 33 -9.72 4.56 15.92
C ARG A 33 -8.59 3.92 16.71
N GLU A 34 -8.91 3.02 17.62
CA GLU A 34 -7.93 2.29 18.43
C GLU A 34 -6.94 1.51 17.55
N ARG A 35 -7.44 0.84 16.50
CA ARG A 35 -6.57 0.20 15.50
C ARG A 35 -5.67 1.18 14.75
N ARG A 36 -6.10 2.44 14.57
CA ARG A 36 -5.26 3.49 13.93
C ARG A 36 -4.20 4.01 14.89
N LEU A 37 -4.52 4.15 16.18
CA LEU A 37 -3.56 4.52 17.20
C LEU A 37 -2.46 3.47 17.39
N HIS A 38 -2.77 2.19 17.21
CA HIS A 38 -1.86 1.06 17.35
C HIS A 38 -1.64 0.32 16.02
N GLN A 39 -1.54 1.06 14.93
CA GLN A 39 -1.49 0.49 13.57
C GLN A 39 -0.29 -0.46 13.37
N GLU A 40 0.81 -0.25 14.07
CA GLU A 40 2.00 -1.09 14.05
C GLU A 40 1.74 -2.53 14.49
N HIS A 41 0.78 -2.77 15.38
CA HIS A 41 0.41 -4.11 15.83
C HIS A 41 -0.40 -4.90 14.78
N TYR A 42 -0.92 -4.23 13.77
CA TYR A 42 -1.77 -4.83 12.73
C TYR A 42 -1.02 -5.03 11.40
N GLN A 43 0.32 -5.11 11.41
CA GLN A 43 1.16 -5.26 10.23
C GLN A 43 1.65 -6.70 9.98
N ALA A 44 1.12 -7.68 10.70
CA ALA A 44 1.58 -9.07 10.63
C ALA A 44 1.53 -9.64 9.20
N GLU A 45 0.47 -9.32 8.42
CA GLU A 45 0.33 -9.79 7.04
C GLU A 45 1.37 -9.18 6.11
N ARG A 46 1.63 -7.87 6.23
CA ARG A 46 2.67 -7.16 5.46
C ARG A 46 4.08 -7.65 5.82
N LEU A 47 4.36 -7.87 7.12
CA LEU A 47 5.62 -8.47 7.55
C LEU A 47 5.78 -9.91 7.04
N ALA A 48 4.71 -10.70 7.04
CA ALA A 48 4.73 -12.04 6.46
C ALA A 48 4.97 -12.01 4.94
N GLN A 49 4.45 -11.00 4.24
CA GLN A 49 4.73 -10.79 2.81
C GLN A 49 6.21 -10.48 2.58
N VAL A 50 6.79 -9.56 3.39
CA VAL A 50 8.22 -9.26 3.34
C VAL A 50 9.05 -10.52 3.59
N ARG A 51 8.73 -11.31 4.63
CA ARG A 51 9.45 -12.57 4.91
C ARG A 51 9.38 -13.57 3.77
N ARG A 52 8.26 -13.67 3.08
CA ARG A 52 8.12 -14.58 1.92
C ARG A 52 9.04 -14.21 0.77
N VAL A 53 9.29 -12.91 0.56
CA VAL A 53 10.11 -12.42 -0.55
C VAL A 53 11.59 -12.34 -0.16
N MET A 54 11.88 -11.82 1.03
CA MET A 54 13.23 -11.51 1.49
C MET A 54 13.85 -12.58 2.41
N GLY A 55 13.05 -13.53 2.90
CA GLY A 55 13.44 -14.46 3.97
C GLY A 55 13.30 -13.82 5.33
N GLU A 56 14.33 -13.14 5.81
CA GLU A 56 14.30 -12.46 7.11
C GLU A 56 14.15 -10.96 6.98
N VAL A 57 13.59 -10.33 8.01
CA VAL A 57 13.41 -8.86 8.08
C VAL A 57 14.59 -8.21 8.76
N GLN A 58 15.25 -8.95 9.67
CA GLN A 58 16.35 -8.43 10.48
C GLN A 58 17.50 -7.89 9.62
N SER A 59 17.98 -6.71 9.96
CA SER A 59 19.09 -6.00 9.29
C SER A 59 18.82 -5.55 7.85
N LEU A 60 17.66 -5.84 7.24
CA LEU A 60 17.31 -5.31 5.92
C LEU A 60 17.29 -3.77 5.96
N ARG A 61 17.87 -3.15 4.93
CA ARG A 61 17.70 -1.72 4.67
C ARG A 61 16.39 -1.53 3.91
N VAL A 62 15.38 -1.01 4.60
CA VAL A 62 14.00 -0.89 4.09
C VAL A 62 13.65 0.58 3.91
N LEU A 63 13.16 0.94 2.73
CA LEU A 63 12.46 2.20 2.49
C LEU A 63 10.95 1.93 2.54
N ASP A 64 10.25 2.58 3.47
CA ASP A 64 8.78 2.66 3.49
C ASP A 64 8.36 3.93 2.75
N LEU A 65 8.03 3.80 1.46
CA LEU A 65 7.63 4.90 0.59
C LEU A 65 6.12 5.11 0.70
N GLY A 66 5.70 6.34 0.98
CA GLY A 66 4.32 6.64 1.32
C GLY A 66 3.95 6.02 2.67
N ALA A 67 4.81 6.19 3.67
CA ALA A 67 4.70 5.52 4.97
C ALA A 67 3.39 5.85 5.73
N GLY A 68 2.62 6.85 5.26
CA GLY A 68 1.38 7.29 5.89
C GLY A 68 1.59 7.63 7.36
N MET A 69 0.83 7.00 8.24
CA MET A 69 0.97 7.20 9.69
C MET A 69 2.04 6.31 10.35
N GLY A 70 2.92 5.64 9.57
CA GLY A 70 4.10 4.93 10.05
C GLY A 70 3.86 3.55 10.65
N GLY A 71 2.69 2.97 10.46
CA GLY A 71 2.38 1.66 11.06
C GLY A 71 3.35 0.57 10.63
N PHE A 72 3.63 0.46 9.33
CA PHE A 72 4.58 -0.53 8.83
C PHE A 72 6.03 -0.17 9.16
N ALA A 73 6.43 1.09 9.01
CA ALA A 73 7.78 1.54 9.33
C ALA A 73 8.19 1.13 10.76
N VAL A 74 7.31 1.39 11.74
CA VAL A 74 7.55 1.02 13.14
C VAL A 74 7.52 -0.50 13.33
N ALA A 75 6.57 -1.22 12.72
CA ALA A 75 6.50 -2.68 12.84
C ALA A 75 7.74 -3.38 12.24
N ALA A 76 8.26 -2.89 11.11
CA ALA A 76 9.47 -3.41 10.49
C ALA A 76 10.72 -3.10 11.32
N ALA A 77 10.81 -1.90 11.91
CA ALA A 77 11.91 -1.54 12.81
C ALA A 77 11.89 -2.40 14.09
N LEU A 78 10.72 -2.66 14.68
CA LEU A 78 10.55 -3.60 15.80
C LEU A 78 10.94 -5.03 15.43
N ALA A 79 10.80 -5.42 14.15
CA ALA A 79 11.25 -6.70 13.63
C ALA A 79 12.77 -6.72 13.29
N GLY A 80 13.51 -5.65 13.59
CA GLY A 80 14.96 -5.55 13.43
C GLY A 80 15.44 -5.02 12.08
N ALA A 81 14.56 -4.48 11.22
CA ALA A 81 14.95 -3.81 9.98
C ALA A 81 15.57 -2.43 10.25
N ARG A 82 16.45 -1.99 9.36
CA ARG A 82 16.94 -0.59 9.29
C ARG A 82 16.01 0.19 8.36
N VAL A 83 14.99 0.81 8.95
CA VAL A 83 13.91 1.47 8.18
C VAL A 83 14.23 2.94 7.98
N THR A 84 14.00 3.42 6.76
CA THR A 84 13.81 4.84 6.43
C THR A 84 12.36 5.01 5.97
N ALA A 85 11.64 5.98 6.53
CA ALA A 85 10.28 6.32 6.13
C ALA A 85 10.30 7.55 5.22
N CYS A 86 9.62 7.49 4.08
CA CYS A 86 9.40 8.64 3.20
C CYS A 86 7.89 8.91 3.10
N GLU A 87 7.50 10.16 3.39
CA GLU A 87 6.10 10.56 3.39
C GLU A 87 5.96 12.00 2.89
N TYR A 88 5.00 12.23 2.00
CA TYR A 88 4.76 13.54 1.40
C TYR A 88 4.06 14.51 2.38
N ASN A 89 3.14 14.01 3.19
CA ASN A 89 2.38 14.83 4.12
C ASN A 89 3.18 15.13 5.41
N PRO A 90 3.56 16.39 5.69
CA PRO A 90 4.36 16.72 6.88
C PRO A 90 3.65 16.39 8.20
N ALA A 91 2.30 16.40 8.22
CA ALA A 91 1.56 15.99 9.41
C ALA A 91 1.73 14.49 9.68
N TYR A 92 1.75 13.66 8.65
CA TYR A 92 2.02 12.24 8.78
C TYR A 92 3.47 11.99 9.19
N CYS A 93 4.44 12.76 8.70
CA CYS A 93 5.82 12.72 9.19
C CYS A 93 5.90 12.95 10.72
N ARG A 94 5.11 13.90 11.25
CA ARG A 94 5.00 14.12 12.70
C ARG A 94 4.41 12.90 13.41
N ILE A 95 3.36 12.31 12.86
CA ILE A 95 2.72 11.10 13.42
C ILE A 95 3.72 9.94 13.44
N ILE A 96 4.51 9.73 12.38
CA ILE A 96 5.55 8.71 12.34
C ILE A 96 6.57 8.91 13.48
N ARG A 97 7.02 10.16 13.70
CA ARG A 97 7.97 10.47 14.80
C ARG A 97 7.40 10.11 16.17
N LEU A 98 6.15 10.50 16.44
CA LEU A 98 5.48 10.21 17.72
C LEU A 98 5.30 8.68 17.89
N ARG A 99 4.89 7.98 16.83
CA ARG A 99 4.73 6.53 16.86
C ARG A 99 6.06 5.81 17.10
N ALA A 100 7.15 6.22 16.45
CA ALA A 100 8.49 5.69 16.68
C ALA A 100 8.99 5.97 18.10
N ALA A 101 8.73 7.18 18.62
CA ALA A 101 9.12 7.59 19.98
C ALA A 101 8.47 6.74 21.05
N ARG A 102 7.22 6.26 20.86
CA ARG A 102 6.52 5.33 21.76
C ARG A 102 7.38 4.08 22.08
N TYR A 103 8.15 3.62 21.10
CA TYR A 103 9.01 2.43 21.21
C TYR A 103 10.50 2.78 21.32
N ARG A 104 10.84 4.06 21.53
CA ARG A 104 12.23 4.56 21.58
C ARG A 104 13.03 4.21 20.32
N LEU A 105 12.35 4.14 19.17
CA LEU A 105 12.98 3.87 17.88
C LEU A 105 13.45 5.17 17.22
N SER A 106 14.63 5.10 16.59
CA SER A 106 15.14 6.15 15.73
C SER A 106 14.96 5.74 14.27
N ILE A 107 13.92 6.25 13.63
CA ILE A 107 13.61 6.01 12.21
C ILE A 107 13.88 7.31 11.46
N PRO A 108 14.82 7.36 10.50
CA PRO A 108 14.98 8.48 9.59
C PRO A 108 13.66 8.72 8.82
N ILE A 109 13.19 9.98 8.84
CA ILE A 109 11.93 10.36 8.19
C ILE A 109 12.21 11.48 7.20
N ILE A 110 11.87 11.21 5.95
CA ILE A 110 12.07 12.11 4.82
C ILE A 110 10.70 12.63 4.39
N ASN A 111 10.55 13.96 4.40
CA ASN A 111 9.37 14.60 3.86
C ASN A 111 9.63 14.94 2.38
N ALA A 112 9.24 14.04 1.48
CA ALA A 112 9.45 14.18 0.05
C ALA A 112 8.36 13.49 -0.76
N ALA A 113 8.22 13.92 -2.02
CA ALA A 113 7.41 13.22 -3.02
C ALA A 113 8.18 12.00 -3.57
N GLY A 114 7.45 10.93 -3.87
CA GLY A 114 8.05 9.68 -4.38
C GLY A 114 8.68 9.79 -5.75
N GLU A 115 8.33 10.84 -6.52
CA GLU A 115 8.85 11.15 -7.85
C GLU A 115 10.30 11.65 -7.87
N SER A 116 10.82 12.12 -6.71
CA SER A 116 12.19 12.62 -6.57
C SER A 116 12.65 12.45 -5.14
N LEU A 117 13.37 11.37 -4.88
CA LEU A 117 13.81 11.00 -3.54
C LEU A 117 15.20 11.57 -3.25
N PRO A 118 15.40 12.33 -2.15
CA PRO A 118 16.71 12.81 -1.73
C PRO A 118 17.50 11.67 -1.04
N LEU A 119 17.63 10.56 -1.73
CA LEU A 119 18.25 9.32 -1.26
C LEU A 119 19.31 8.86 -2.25
N PRO A 120 20.40 8.24 -1.79
CA PRO A 120 21.45 7.74 -2.67
C PRO A 120 20.99 6.53 -3.47
N ASP A 121 21.68 6.28 -4.59
CA ASP A 121 21.47 5.10 -5.43
C ASP A 121 21.85 3.82 -4.67
N ALA A 122 21.19 2.72 -4.98
CA ALA A 122 21.46 1.38 -4.46
C ALA A 122 21.53 1.30 -2.90
N ALA A 123 20.80 2.18 -2.22
CA ALA A 123 20.84 2.30 -0.76
C ALA A 123 20.00 1.23 -0.03
N PHE A 124 19.00 0.64 -0.69
CA PHE A 124 18.03 -0.23 -0.05
C PHE A 124 18.02 -1.66 -0.61
N ASP A 125 17.76 -2.61 0.28
CA ASP A 125 17.54 -4.02 -0.05
C ASP A 125 16.07 -4.24 -0.45
N LEU A 126 15.16 -3.50 0.20
CA LEU A 126 13.72 -3.55 0.00
C LEU A 126 13.13 -2.14 -0.01
N VAL A 127 12.25 -1.88 -0.96
CA VAL A 127 11.29 -0.77 -0.90
C VAL A 127 9.89 -1.33 -0.78
N VAL A 128 9.07 -0.75 0.09
CA VAL A 128 7.63 -1.02 0.11
C VAL A 128 6.90 0.25 -0.30
N ALA A 129 5.91 0.11 -1.20
CA ALA A 129 5.08 1.20 -1.68
C ALA A 129 3.64 0.69 -1.87
N TRP A 130 2.97 0.42 -0.74
CA TRP A 130 1.58 -0.03 -0.74
C TRP A 130 0.62 1.15 -0.74
N ASP A 131 -0.34 1.12 -1.65
CA ASP A 131 -1.36 2.16 -1.83
C ASP A 131 -0.71 3.54 -2.10
N VAL A 132 0.33 3.59 -2.97
CA VAL A 132 1.11 4.79 -3.28
C VAL A 132 1.00 5.19 -4.75
N ILE A 133 1.32 4.29 -5.67
CA ILE A 133 1.51 4.64 -7.10
C ILE A 133 0.23 5.13 -7.78
N GLU A 134 -0.93 4.88 -7.20
CA GLU A 134 -2.21 5.42 -7.65
C GLU A 134 -2.44 6.88 -7.25
N HIS A 135 -1.72 7.37 -6.25
CA HIS A 135 -1.91 8.70 -5.65
C HIS A 135 -0.88 9.75 -6.08
N VAL A 136 0.19 9.33 -6.73
CA VAL A 136 1.31 10.20 -7.15
C VAL A 136 0.98 10.93 -8.45
N LYS A 137 1.70 12.00 -8.75
CA LYS A 137 1.50 12.78 -10.00
C LYS A 137 2.06 12.04 -11.21
N ASP A 138 3.23 11.43 -11.06
CA ASP A 138 3.91 10.66 -12.11
C ASP A 138 4.34 9.27 -11.59
N PRO A 139 3.51 8.24 -11.79
CA PRO A 139 3.86 6.87 -11.41
C PRO A 139 5.14 6.34 -12.08
N VAL A 140 5.46 6.82 -13.29
CA VAL A 140 6.65 6.40 -14.01
C VAL A 140 7.90 6.95 -13.34
N ALA A 141 7.87 8.21 -12.91
CA ALA A 141 8.96 8.81 -12.14
C ALA A 141 9.17 8.06 -10.82
N VAL A 142 8.10 7.71 -10.10
CA VAL A 142 8.20 6.89 -8.88
C VAL A 142 8.85 5.55 -9.17
N LEU A 143 8.41 4.81 -10.19
CA LEU A 143 9.01 3.51 -10.55
C LEU A 143 10.49 3.63 -10.93
N ARG A 144 10.91 4.73 -11.59
CA ARG A 144 12.33 5.02 -11.85
C ARG A 144 13.12 5.26 -10.56
N GLU A 145 12.55 6.00 -9.62
CA GLU A 145 13.17 6.22 -8.30
C GLU A 145 13.31 4.91 -7.52
N LEU A 146 12.28 4.02 -7.56
CA LEU A 146 12.41 2.68 -6.99
C LEU A 146 13.59 1.92 -7.61
N ALA A 147 13.73 1.95 -8.94
CA ALA A 147 14.85 1.30 -9.63
C ALA A 147 16.19 1.92 -9.23
N ARG A 148 16.28 3.24 -9.02
CA ARG A 148 17.49 3.95 -8.65
C ARG A 148 17.93 3.62 -7.23
N VAL A 149 17.03 3.73 -6.26
CA VAL A 149 17.36 3.57 -4.83
C VAL A 149 17.57 2.13 -4.40
N LEU A 150 17.02 1.15 -5.13
CA LEU A 150 17.24 -0.27 -4.88
C LEU A 150 18.63 -0.71 -5.34
N ARG A 151 19.32 -1.53 -4.54
CA ARG A 151 20.53 -2.21 -5.00
C ARG A 151 20.20 -3.22 -6.10
N PRO A 152 21.16 -3.63 -6.94
CA PRO A 152 21.00 -4.78 -7.82
C PRO A 152 20.52 -6.01 -7.04
N GLY A 153 19.52 -6.71 -7.54
CA GLY A 153 18.86 -7.82 -6.88
C GLY A 153 17.98 -7.44 -5.68
N GLY A 154 17.79 -6.14 -5.39
CA GLY A 154 16.83 -5.66 -4.40
C GLY A 154 15.38 -5.74 -4.89
N HIS A 155 14.44 -5.63 -3.98
CA HIS A 155 13.01 -5.84 -4.24
C HIS A 155 12.16 -4.61 -3.94
N ALA A 156 11.14 -4.34 -4.75
CA ALA A 156 10.07 -3.41 -4.41
C ALA A 156 8.73 -4.14 -4.30
N LEU A 157 8.08 -4.08 -3.14
CA LEU A 157 6.73 -4.59 -2.94
C LEU A 157 5.74 -3.45 -3.14
N ILE A 158 4.96 -3.54 -4.21
CA ILE A 158 3.98 -2.51 -4.55
C ILE A 158 2.57 -3.07 -4.64
N THR A 159 1.59 -2.20 -4.38
CA THR A 159 0.21 -2.44 -4.82
C THR A 159 -0.15 -1.48 -5.94
N ALA A 160 -1.07 -1.89 -6.80
CA ALA A 160 -1.59 -1.05 -7.87
C ALA A 160 -3.07 -1.37 -8.11
N ILE A 161 -3.88 -0.33 -8.34
CA ILE A 161 -5.31 -0.53 -8.57
C ILE A 161 -5.54 -0.95 -10.02
N ASN A 162 -6.34 -2.02 -10.16
CA ASN A 162 -6.76 -2.51 -11.47
C ASN A 162 -7.77 -1.57 -12.11
N ARG A 163 -7.48 -1.10 -13.33
CA ARG A 163 -8.40 -0.24 -14.11
C ARG A 163 -9.76 -0.90 -14.38
N TRP A 164 -9.80 -2.23 -14.43
CA TRP A 164 -11.00 -3.02 -14.67
C TRP A 164 -11.60 -3.65 -13.40
N ALA A 165 -11.18 -3.19 -12.20
CA ALA A 165 -11.74 -3.70 -10.95
C ALA A 165 -13.27 -3.59 -10.95
N TRP A 166 -13.98 -4.72 -10.74
CA TRP A 166 -15.44 -4.73 -10.63
C TRP A 166 -15.95 -3.93 -9.44
N ILE A 167 -15.24 -4.01 -8.33
CA ILE A 167 -15.51 -3.20 -7.14
C ILE A 167 -14.32 -2.25 -6.97
N ASP A 168 -14.61 -0.96 -7.02
CA ASP A 168 -13.60 0.07 -6.78
C ASP A 168 -13.08 0.00 -5.34
N PRO A 169 -11.76 -0.04 -5.11
CA PRO A 169 -11.19 -0.14 -3.77
C PRO A 169 -11.42 1.09 -2.90
N HIS A 170 -11.51 2.29 -3.51
CA HIS A 170 -11.64 3.54 -2.78
C HIS A 170 -13.09 3.95 -2.53
N TYR A 171 -13.96 3.76 -3.52
CA TYR A 171 -15.37 4.15 -3.44
C TYR A 171 -16.29 2.99 -3.06
N HIS A 172 -15.81 1.73 -3.07
CA HIS A 172 -16.58 0.52 -2.82
C HIS A 172 -17.82 0.41 -3.69
N MET A 173 -17.75 0.94 -4.92
CA MET A 173 -18.83 0.92 -5.91
C MET A 173 -18.56 -0.11 -6.99
N ARG A 174 -19.62 -0.80 -7.42
CA ARG A 174 -19.53 -1.81 -8.47
C ARG A 174 -19.59 -1.16 -9.85
N GLY A 175 -18.74 -1.61 -10.78
CA GLY A 175 -18.77 -1.25 -12.20
C GLY A 175 -18.31 0.17 -12.54
N ILE A 176 -18.01 1.04 -11.57
CA ILE A 176 -17.63 2.44 -11.87
C ILE A 176 -16.33 2.54 -12.65
N ASN A 177 -15.43 1.58 -12.46
CA ASN A 177 -14.17 1.54 -13.18
C ASN A 177 -14.31 1.18 -14.66
N TRP A 178 -15.47 0.65 -15.06
CA TRP A 178 -15.77 0.32 -16.45
C TRP A 178 -16.34 1.50 -17.22
N LEU A 179 -16.74 2.56 -16.51
CA LEU A 179 -17.21 3.80 -17.11
C LEU A 179 -16.04 4.73 -17.50
N PRO A 180 -16.23 5.58 -18.51
CA PRO A 180 -15.35 6.75 -18.71
C PRO A 180 -15.29 7.59 -17.43
N ARG A 181 -14.12 8.13 -17.11
CA ARG A 181 -13.89 8.87 -15.85
C ARG A 181 -14.94 9.95 -15.56
N PRO A 182 -15.34 10.82 -16.52
CA PRO A 182 -16.38 11.83 -16.27
C PRO A 182 -17.72 11.24 -15.83
N LEU A 183 -18.14 10.12 -16.47
CA LEU A 183 -19.38 9.43 -16.09
C LEU A 183 -19.26 8.76 -14.72
N ALA A 184 -18.11 8.17 -14.40
CA ALA A 184 -17.85 7.60 -13.09
C ALA A 184 -17.95 8.66 -11.99
N GLU A 185 -17.36 9.83 -12.19
CA GLU A 185 -17.43 10.98 -11.26
C GLU A 185 -18.89 11.45 -11.08
N LEU A 186 -19.66 11.56 -12.16
CA LEU A 186 -21.08 11.92 -12.08
C LEU A 186 -21.86 10.89 -11.26
N VAL A 187 -21.63 9.59 -11.47
CA VAL A 187 -22.29 8.52 -10.69
C VAL A 187 -21.90 8.58 -9.21
N ILE A 188 -20.62 8.87 -8.90
CA ILE A 188 -20.14 9.07 -7.52
C ILE A 188 -20.87 10.25 -6.87
N GLU A 189 -21.01 11.37 -7.58
CA GLU A 189 -21.71 12.56 -7.12
C GLU A 189 -23.21 12.32 -6.87
N LEU A 190 -23.90 11.72 -7.84
CA LEU A 190 -25.33 11.36 -7.72
C LEU A 190 -25.59 10.37 -6.56
N ARG A 191 -24.63 9.55 -6.20
CA ARG A 191 -24.70 8.62 -5.06
C ARG A 191 -24.26 9.25 -3.74
N GLY A 192 -23.96 10.53 -3.70
CA GLY A 192 -23.50 11.24 -2.50
C GLY A 192 -22.21 10.68 -1.89
N ARG A 193 -21.34 10.06 -2.74
CA ARG A 193 -20.07 9.45 -2.29
C ARG A 193 -18.85 10.28 -2.61
N THR A 194 -19.03 11.56 -2.90
CA THR A 194 -17.92 12.51 -3.12
C THR A 194 -17.09 12.65 -1.85
N LYS A 195 -15.79 12.60 -2.00
CA LYS A 195 -14.83 12.81 -0.91
C LYS A 195 -14.33 14.26 -0.95
N ARG A 196 -15.18 15.19 -0.53
CA ARG A 196 -14.90 16.65 -0.52
C ARG A 196 -15.13 17.24 0.85
N GLY A 197 -14.42 18.34 1.16
CA GLY A 197 -14.56 19.09 2.41
C GLY A 197 -13.50 18.80 3.46
N ALA A 198 -13.57 19.50 4.59
CA ALA A 198 -12.55 19.47 5.64
C ALA A 198 -12.27 18.08 6.25
N ALA A 199 -13.25 17.17 6.19
CA ALA A 199 -13.11 15.79 6.69
C ALA A 199 -12.29 14.89 5.74
N PHE A 200 -12.07 15.30 4.48
CA PHE A 200 -11.43 14.52 3.43
C PHE A 200 -10.14 15.19 2.93
N ARG A 201 -9.33 15.71 3.84
CA ARG A 201 -8.18 16.60 3.57
C ARG A 201 -7.12 16.05 2.61
N ASP A 202 -6.96 14.73 2.57
CA ASP A 202 -5.93 14.03 1.79
C ASP A 202 -6.52 13.04 0.78
N MET A 203 -7.82 13.18 0.47
CA MET A 203 -8.48 12.26 -0.45
C MET A 203 -8.62 12.87 -1.85
N GLN A 204 -8.15 12.11 -2.83
CA GLN A 204 -8.21 12.44 -4.24
C GLN A 204 -9.53 12.00 -4.88
N ARG A 205 -9.90 12.67 -5.98
CA ARG A 205 -10.99 12.23 -6.87
C ARG A 205 -10.55 11.01 -7.66
N LEU A 206 -11.53 10.26 -8.17
CA LEU A 206 -11.27 9.11 -9.04
C LEU A 206 -10.50 9.52 -10.32
N SER A 207 -10.77 10.72 -10.85
CA SER A 207 -10.10 11.27 -12.04
C SER A 207 -8.64 11.68 -11.79
N GLU A 208 -8.26 11.92 -10.55
CA GLU A 208 -6.90 12.31 -10.15
C GLU A 208 -6.02 11.10 -9.83
N MET A 209 -6.63 9.91 -9.69
CA MET A 209 -5.92 8.69 -9.35
C MET A 209 -5.52 7.88 -10.58
N HIS A 210 -4.36 7.24 -10.50
CA HIS A 210 -3.84 6.34 -11.52
C HIS A 210 -4.29 4.89 -11.28
N TYR A 211 -5.05 4.33 -12.23
CA TYR A 211 -5.44 2.93 -12.25
C TYR A 211 -4.80 2.24 -13.44
N PHE A 212 -4.32 1.03 -13.25
CA PHE A 212 -3.42 0.36 -14.17
C PHE A 212 -4.07 -0.85 -14.85
N HIS A 213 -3.71 -1.08 -16.11
CA HIS A 213 -3.89 -2.38 -16.73
C HIS A 213 -2.68 -3.27 -16.39
N TYR A 214 -2.92 -4.50 -15.98
CA TYR A 214 -1.87 -5.40 -15.50
C TYR A 214 -0.70 -5.51 -16.48
N HIS A 215 -0.99 -5.78 -17.76
CA HIS A 215 0.05 -5.98 -18.76
C HIS A 215 0.85 -4.72 -19.09
N GLU A 216 0.22 -3.54 -19.03
CA GLU A 216 0.89 -2.26 -19.24
C GLU A 216 1.84 -1.95 -18.08
N LEU A 217 1.38 -2.15 -16.85
CA LEU A 217 2.21 -1.96 -15.67
C LEU A 217 3.41 -2.91 -15.66
N VAL A 218 3.20 -4.21 -15.95
CA VAL A 218 4.29 -5.19 -16.03
C VAL A 218 5.28 -4.81 -17.13
N ARG A 219 4.81 -4.41 -18.32
CA ARG A 219 5.68 -3.97 -19.41
C ARG A 219 6.52 -2.76 -18.99
N LEU A 220 5.90 -1.76 -18.36
CA LEU A 220 6.60 -0.58 -17.86
C LEU A 220 7.68 -0.96 -16.82
N CYS A 221 7.35 -1.81 -15.86
CA CYS A 221 8.32 -2.26 -14.86
C CYS A 221 9.49 -3.02 -15.51
N ASN A 222 9.21 -3.89 -16.50
CA ASN A 222 10.26 -4.60 -17.22
C ASN A 222 11.17 -3.64 -18.00
N GLN A 223 10.62 -2.60 -18.62
CA GLN A 223 11.41 -1.55 -19.31
C GLN A 223 12.31 -0.76 -18.36
N LEU A 224 11.95 -0.70 -17.06
CA LEU A 224 12.74 -0.06 -16.03
C LEU A 224 13.73 -1.00 -15.34
N GLY A 225 13.93 -2.23 -15.86
CA GLY A 225 14.89 -3.19 -15.36
C GLY A 225 14.39 -4.01 -14.16
N PHE A 226 13.08 -4.22 -14.04
CA PHE A 226 12.51 -5.09 -13.03
C PHE A 226 12.02 -6.42 -13.60
N ALA A 227 12.33 -7.51 -12.95
CA ALA A 227 11.59 -8.76 -13.09
C ALA A 227 10.34 -8.72 -12.18
N VAL A 228 9.16 -8.92 -12.76
CA VAL A 228 7.87 -8.73 -12.06
C VAL A 228 7.25 -10.08 -11.67
N THR A 229 6.91 -10.24 -10.39
CA THR A 229 6.17 -11.38 -9.86
C THR A 229 4.82 -10.93 -9.28
N ASP A 230 3.72 -11.55 -9.70
CA ASP A 230 2.42 -11.39 -9.05
C ASP A 230 2.38 -12.28 -7.80
N LEU A 231 2.41 -11.67 -6.62
CA LEU A 231 2.48 -12.37 -5.35
C LEU A 231 1.23 -13.21 -5.06
N ARG A 232 0.08 -12.79 -5.56
CA ARG A 232 -1.17 -13.57 -5.42
C ARG A 232 -1.18 -14.78 -6.35
N GLU A 233 -0.67 -14.65 -7.58
CA GLU A 233 -0.50 -15.78 -8.48
C GLU A 233 0.50 -16.81 -7.90
N GLN A 234 1.61 -16.31 -7.37
CA GLN A 234 2.61 -17.15 -6.69
C GLN A 234 2.00 -17.89 -5.49
N ALA A 235 1.26 -17.20 -4.62
CA ALA A 235 0.57 -17.82 -3.49
C ALA A 235 -0.52 -18.81 -3.92
N LEU A 236 -1.18 -18.57 -5.06
CA LEU A 236 -2.13 -19.50 -5.65
C LEU A 236 -1.46 -20.81 -6.06
N LEU A 237 -0.36 -20.72 -6.79
CA LEU A 237 0.40 -21.89 -7.27
C LEU A 237 0.99 -22.69 -6.11
N ALA A 238 1.45 -22.00 -5.06
CA ALA A 238 1.92 -22.62 -3.81
C ALA A 238 0.79 -23.21 -2.94
N GLY A 239 -0.49 -23.06 -3.35
CA GLY A 239 -1.62 -23.53 -2.55
C GLY A 239 -1.93 -22.72 -1.29
N GLN A 240 -1.25 -21.59 -1.11
CA GLN A 240 -1.28 -20.76 0.11
C GLN A 240 -2.33 -19.64 0.07
N LEU A 241 -3.03 -19.44 -1.06
CA LEU A 241 -4.01 -18.36 -1.17
C LEU A 241 -5.28 -18.70 -0.35
N PRO A 242 -5.56 -18.00 0.75
CA PRO A 242 -6.67 -18.31 1.63
C PRO A 242 -8.01 -18.02 0.95
N SER A 243 -9.01 -18.85 1.23
CA SER A 243 -10.40 -18.55 0.88
C SER A 243 -11.31 -18.86 2.07
N ARG A 244 -11.97 -17.83 2.60
CA ARG A 244 -12.93 -17.97 3.71
C ARG A 244 -14.29 -18.56 3.23
N ARG A 245 -14.59 -18.48 1.93
CA ARG A 245 -15.88 -18.93 1.37
C ARG A 245 -15.80 -20.40 0.94
N PRO A 246 -16.61 -21.32 1.49
CA PRO A 246 -16.52 -22.75 1.17
C PRO A 246 -16.75 -23.05 -0.32
N LEU A 247 -17.70 -22.37 -0.94
CA LEU A 247 -17.98 -22.51 -2.38
C LEU A 247 -16.77 -22.14 -3.24
N ARG A 248 -16.08 -21.04 -2.92
CA ARG A 248 -14.86 -20.64 -3.65
C ARG A 248 -13.74 -21.67 -3.49
N ARG A 249 -13.62 -22.28 -2.30
CA ARG A 249 -12.66 -23.37 -2.07
C ARG A 249 -12.97 -24.61 -2.91
N ALA A 250 -14.25 -24.97 -3.00
CA ALA A 250 -14.69 -26.10 -3.81
C ALA A 250 -14.40 -25.85 -5.31
N ILE A 251 -14.81 -24.71 -5.84
CA ILE A 251 -14.55 -24.31 -7.25
C ILE A 251 -13.04 -24.35 -7.54
N ARG A 252 -12.21 -23.75 -6.68
CA ARG A 252 -10.76 -23.75 -6.87
C ARG A 252 -10.17 -25.16 -6.85
N ARG A 253 -10.66 -26.04 -5.98
CA ARG A 253 -10.24 -27.45 -5.95
C ARG A 253 -10.55 -28.18 -7.27
N VAL A 254 -11.73 -27.94 -7.84
CA VAL A 254 -12.08 -28.49 -9.16
C VAL A 254 -11.17 -27.93 -10.24
N LEU A 255 -11.03 -26.59 -10.32
CA LEU A 255 -10.15 -25.92 -11.29
C LEU A 255 -8.71 -26.40 -11.21
N ARG A 256 -8.19 -26.64 -10.00
CA ARG A 256 -6.85 -27.19 -9.79
C ARG A 256 -6.73 -28.62 -10.34
N ARG A 257 -7.76 -29.48 -10.10
CA ARG A 257 -7.75 -30.86 -10.59
C ARG A 257 -7.73 -30.96 -12.13
N ILE A 258 -8.36 -29.99 -12.80
CA ILE A 258 -8.41 -29.94 -14.27
C ILE A 258 -7.34 -29.03 -14.89
N GLY A 259 -6.38 -28.52 -14.08
CA GLY A 259 -5.28 -27.65 -14.56
C GLY A 259 -5.67 -26.21 -14.95
N PHE A 260 -6.89 -25.79 -14.67
CA PHE A 260 -7.42 -24.48 -15.10
C PHE A 260 -7.34 -23.38 -14.04
N GLU A 261 -6.85 -23.67 -12.83
CA GLU A 261 -6.83 -22.71 -11.71
C GLU A 261 -6.06 -21.43 -12.05
N GLN A 262 -4.89 -21.56 -12.68
CA GLN A 262 -4.06 -20.42 -13.07
C GLN A 262 -4.71 -19.58 -14.17
N ALA A 263 -5.27 -20.21 -15.20
CA ALA A 263 -5.97 -19.51 -16.27
C ALA A 263 -7.19 -18.74 -15.74
N ALA A 264 -7.97 -19.33 -14.86
CA ALA A 264 -9.10 -18.69 -14.20
C ALA A 264 -8.66 -17.51 -13.32
N TYR A 265 -7.55 -17.63 -12.60
CA TYR A 265 -6.97 -16.54 -11.83
C TYR A 265 -6.55 -15.39 -12.74
N ARG A 266 -5.83 -15.65 -13.84
CA ARG A 266 -5.36 -14.64 -14.79
C ARG A 266 -6.52 -13.91 -15.44
N TRP A 267 -7.60 -14.62 -15.78
CA TRP A 267 -8.84 -14.02 -16.27
C TRP A 267 -9.50 -13.14 -15.20
N GLN A 268 -9.63 -13.64 -13.96
CA GLN A 268 -10.20 -12.89 -12.84
C GLN A 268 -9.36 -11.64 -12.52
N ARG A 269 -8.04 -11.73 -12.53
CA ARG A 269 -7.11 -10.61 -12.36
C ARG A 269 -7.38 -9.52 -13.38
N ARG A 270 -7.62 -9.88 -14.65
CA ARG A 270 -7.87 -8.92 -15.71
C ARG A 270 -9.15 -8.11 -15.51
N PHE A 271 -10.22 -8.73 -15.04
CA PHE A 271 -11.59 -8.13 -15.10
C PHE A 271 -12.28 -7.95 -13.75
N TYR A 272 -11.71 -8.45 -12.66
CA TYR A 272 -12.44 -8.51 -11.39
C TYR A 272 -11.61 -8.13 -10.17
N ALA A 273 -10.33 -8.45 -10.14
CA ALA A 273 -9.48 -8.15 -8.98
C ALA A 273 -9.37 -6.64 -8.76
N GLY A 274 -9.51 -6.20 -7.52
CA GLY A 274 -9.45 -4.77 -7.16
C GLY A 274 -8.05 -4.21 -7.29
N MET A 275 -7.06 -4.98 -6.83
CA MET A 275 -5.66 -4.54 -6.76
C MET A 275 -4.73 -5.67 -7.21
N PHE A 276 -3.59 -5.28 -7.75
CA PHE A 276 -2.42 -6.14 -7.97
C PHE A 276 -1.49 -6.01 -6.77
N GLU A 277 -0.86 -7.10 -6.37
CA GLU A 277 0.21 -7.15 -5.37
C GLU A 277 1.45 -7.69 -6.07
N LEU A 278 2.42 -6.84 -6.31
CA LEU A 278 3.58 -7.14 -7.15
C LEU A 278 4.87 -7.07 -6.34
N ASP A 279 5.75 -8.01 -6.60
CA ASP A 279 7.17 -7.95 -6.28
C ASP A 279 7.95 -7.60 -7.54
N LEU A 280 8.67 -6.49 -7.48
CA LEU A 280 9.53 -5.97 -8.53
C LEU A 280 10.98 -6.21 -8.10
N ARG A 281 11.63 -7.22 -8.64
CA ARG A 281 13.04 -7.49 -8.38
C ARG A 281 13.90 -6.73 -9.38
N LYS A 282 14.77 -5.83 -8.89
CA LYS A 282 15.74 -5.13 -9.74
C LYS A 282 16.74 -6.10 -10.34
N GLU A 283 16.81 -6.16 -11.67
CA GLU A 283 17.80 -6.98 -12.35
C GLU A 283 19.21 -6.45 -12.13
N ALA A 284 20.19 -7.34 -12.08
CA ALA A 284 21.59 -6.97 -12.09
C ALA A 284 21.95 -6.66 -13.55
N ILE A 285 22.17 -5.37 -13.85
CA ILE A 285 22.75 -4.93 -15.12
C ILE A 285 24.25 -5.00 -14.99
#